data_71f8c853648b444d59f87d2b8727b7ec
#
_entry.id   71f8c853648b444d59f87d2b8727b7ec
#
_cell.length_a   1.000
_cell.length_b   1.000
_cell.length_c   1.000
_cell.angle_alpha   90.00
_cell.angle_beta   90.00
_cell.angle_gamma   90.00
#
_symmetry.space_group_name_H-M   'P 1'
#
loop_
_entity.id
_entity.type
_entity.pdbx_description
1 polymer ?
#
loop_
_entity_poly.entity_id
_entity_poly.type
_entity_poly.pdbx_seq_one_letter_code
_entity_poly.pdbx_strand_id
1 'polypeptide(L)'
;MTKYKKGLLFFVLILLLPMAAMAQSNGNPLRDSLALATRALAYHPDSIDLRLRKAAWNMQLDEWQYAKDEYDYVLAKQPANIAALYYRAYCNERLHRYNFARLDYQNLLIIIPGNFEARLGLALLDQKDSHYTEALDGINRLVTAYPDSALAWAARAGIEEEQKMLELAEYDYGEALKRDKNNTHYLLNRADIRIRLKKYAEARNDLNSIVRMGTPKAALKEWYDKLK
;
A
#
# COMPACT_ATOMS: atom_id res chain seq x y z
N MET A 1 27.95 5.12 9.57
CA MET A 1 26.48 4.87 9.62
C MET A 1 25.71 6.04 9.02
N THR A 2 25.77 6.28 7.72
CA THR A 2 25.04 7.40 7.08
C THR A 2 25.00 7.20 5.56
N LYS A 3 24.46 6.07 5.08
CA LYS A 3 24.32 5.83 3.62
C LYS A 3 22.92 5.39 3.16
N TYR A 4 21.94 5.24 4.05
CA TYR A 4 20.61 4.69 3.67
C TYR A 4 19.49 5.73 3.61
N LYS A 5 19.77 7.04 3.80
CA LYS A 5 18.71 8.09 3.74
C LYS A 5 18.39 8.61 2.32
N LYS A 6 19.09 8.17 1.28
CA LYS A 6 18.89 8.70 -0.10
C LYS A 6 17.90 7.90 -0.97
N GLY A 7 17.45 6.73 -0.54
CA GLY A 7 16.52 5.91 -1.33
C GLY A 7 15.03 6.26 -1.18
N LEU A 8 14.64 6.89 -0.07
CA LEU A 8 13.23 7.12 0.26
C LEU A 8 12.62 8.35 -0.45
N LEU A 9 13.46 9.27 -0.97
CA LEU A 9 12.97 10.53 -1.57
C LEU A 9 12.57 10.42 -3.04
N PHE A 10 12.90 9.32 -3.72
CA PHE A 10 12.66 9.20 -5.17
C PHE A 10 11.26 8.71 -5.53
N PHE A 11 10.53 8.07 -4.60
CA PHE A 11 9.22 7.49 -4.89
C PHE A 11 8.04 8.48 -4.76
N VAL A 12 8.21 9.57 -4.02
CA VAL A 12 7.15 10.58 -3.80
C VAL A 12 7.14 11.64 -4.91
N LEU A 13 8.21 11.78 -5.69
CA LEU A 13 8.36 12.91 -6.63
C LEU A 13 7.64 12.73 -7.96
N ILE A 14 7.11 11.56 -8.30
CA ILE A 14 6.38 11.32 -9.55
C ILE A 14 4.91 11.79 -9.47
N LEU A 15 4.39 12.04 -8.28
CA LEU A 15 2.98 12.44 -8.07
C LEU A 15 2.74 13.95 -7.96
N LEU A 16 3.78 14.79 -7.99
CA LEU A 16 3.63 16.25 -7.91
C LEU A 16 4.03 16.90 -9.23
N LEU A 17 3.24 16.71 -10.29
CA LEU A 17 3.26 17.63 -11.42
C LEU A 17 2.36 18.83 -11.12
N PRO A 18 2.78 20.08 -11.47
CA PRO A 18 2.01 21.27 -11.17
C PRO A 18 0.67 21.24 -11.89
N MET A 19 -0.40 21.49 -11.13
CA MET A 19 -1.78 21.72 -11.62
C MET A 19 -1.93 23.04 -12.40
N ALA A 20 -0.99 23.41 -13.24
CA ALA A 20 -1.03 24.66 -13.98
C ALA A 20 -1.16 24.36 -15.49
N ALA A 21 -2.36 24.09 -15.93
CA ALA A 21 -2.98 24.34 -17.24
C ALA A 21 -4.30 23.55 -17.37
N MET A 22 -5.27 23.77 -16.52
CA MET A 22 -6.62 23.26 -16.74
C MET A 22 -7.45 24.30 -17.49
N ALA A 23 -7.30 24.35 -18.81
CA ALA A 23 -8.35 24.86 -19.67
C ALA A 23 -9.53 23.87 -19.56
N GLN A 24 -10.73 24.41 -19.32
CA GLN A 24 -12.02 23.73 -19.21
C GLN A 24 -12.13 22.52 -20.16
N SER A 25 -11.87 21.32 -19.67
CA SER A 25 -12.33 20.10 -20.31
C SER A 25 -13.49 19.54 -19.47
N ASN A 26 -14.64 19.35 -20.08
CA ASN A 26 -15.78 18.63 -19.49
C ASN A 26 -15.49 17.13 -19.34
N GLY A 27 -14.23 16.69 -19.38
CA GLY A 27 -13.74 15.35 -19.33
C GLY A 27 -12.96 15.03 -18.05
N ASN A 28 -12.66 13.77 -17.84
CA ASN A 28 -11.80 13.29 -16.76
C ASN A 28 -10.33 13.67 -17.05
N PRO A 29 -9.67 14.52 -16.22
CA PRO A 29 -8.29 14.98 -16.46
C PRO A 29 -7.27 13.84 -16.63
N LEU A 30 -7.52 12.68 -16.00
CA LEU A 30 -6.66 11.50 -16.15
C LEU A 30 -6.77 10.92 -17.57
N ARG A 31 -7.97 10.92 -18.16
CA ARG A 31 -8.19 10.48 -19.54
C ARG A 31 -7.49 11.41 -20.56
N ASP A 32 -7.54 12.72 -20.32
CA ASP A 32 -6.86 13.70 -21.16
C ASP A 32 -5.33 13.49 -21.09
N SER A 33 -4.78 13.31 -19.87
CA SER A 33 -3.37 13.01 -19.66
C SER A 33 -2.95 11.71 -20.35
N LEU A 34 -3.76 10.68 -20.27
CA LEU A 34 -3.54 9.39 -20.93
C LEU A 34 -3.53 9.53 -22.46
N ALA A 35 -4.48 10.30 -23.02
CA ALA A 35 -4.54 10.57 -24.46
C ALA A 35 -3.31 11.34 -24.94
N LEU A 36 -2.85 12.36 -24.20
CA LEU A 36 -1.65 13.11 -24.49
C LEU A 36 -0.39 12.22 -24.48
N ALA A 37 -0.23 11.37 -23.47
CA ALA A 37 0.89 10.44 -23.41
C ALA A 37 0.85 9.42 -24.55
N THR A 38 -0.33 8.94 -24.90
CA THR A 38 -0.51 8.00 -26.01
C THR A 38 -0.09 8.64 -27.37
N ARG A 39 -0.46 9.90 -27.59
CA ARG A 39 0.00 10.67 -28.76
C ARG A 39 1.52 10.90 -28.74
N ALA A 40 2.08 11.27 -27.57
CA ALA A 40 3.52 11.48 -27.45
C ALA A 40 4.31 10.19 -27.71
N LEU A 41 3.81 9.03 -27.29
CA LEU A 41 4.41 7.73 -27.55
C LEU A 41 4.40 7.35 -29.05
N ALA A 42 3.48 7.89 -29.85
CA ALA A 42 3.52 7.69 -31.31
C ALA A 42 4.76 8.31 -31.95
N TYR A 43 5.30 9.40 -31.39
CA TYR A 43 6.52 10.05 -31.83
C TYR A 43 7.77 9.57 -31.07
N HIS A 44 7.61 9.04 -29.87
CA HIS A 44 8.70 8.58 -29.00
C HIS A 44 8.38 7.18 -28.44
N PRO A 45 8.28 6.13 -29.28
CA PRO A 45 7.76 4.81 -28.89
C PRO A 45 8.59 4.11 -27.80
N ASP A 46 9.90 4.42 -27.72
CA ASP A 46 10.83 3.83 -26.76
C ASP A 46 11.00 4.66 -25.48
N SER A 47 10.21 5.73 -25.27
CA SER A 47 10.33 6.58 -24.09
C SER A 47 9.83 5.84 -22.84
N ILE A 48 10.76 5.42 -22.01
CA ILE A 48 10.49 4.75 -20.72
C ILE A 48 9.68 5.66 -19.79
N ASP A 49 10.05 6.95 -19.72
CA ASP A 49 9.36 7.92 -18.86
C ASP A 49 7.88 8.09 -19.25
N LEU A 50 7.57 8.23 -20.54
CA LEU A 50 6.19 8.32 -21.00
C LEU A 50 5.40 7.05 -20.71
N ARG A 51 6.01 5.88 -20.82
CA ARG A 51 5.35 4.60 -20.50
C ARG A 51 5.07 4.46 -19.00
N LEU A 52 6.03 4.83 -18.15
CA LEU A 52 5.82 4.82 -16.70
C LEU A 52 4.68 5.76 -16.29
N ARG A 53 4.62 6.96 -16.87
CA ARG A 53 3.50 7.90 -16.61
C ARG A 53 2.17 7.36 -17.11
N LYS A 54 2.14 6.81 -18.32
CA LYS A 54 0.94 6.21 -18.90
C LYS A 54 0.43 5.06 -18.02
N ALA A 55 1.34 4.19 -17.56
CA ALA A 55 1.01 3.12 -16.63
C ALA A 55 0.41 3.65 -15.32
N ALA A 56 1.00 4.70 -14.74
CA ALA A 56 0.49 5.31 -13.51
C ALA A 56 -0.93 5.88 -13.68
N TRP A 57 -1.25 6.51 -14.80
CA TRP A 57 -2.61 7.00 -15.09
C TRP A 57 -3.60 5.85 -15.32
N ASN A 58 -3.19 4.79 -16.02
CA ASN A 58 -4.01 3.59 -16.15
C ASN A 58 -4.34 2.98 -14.79
N MET A 59 -3.36 2.94 -13.86
CA MET A 59 -3.61 2.47 -12.48
C MET A 59 -4.64 3.34 -11.75
N GLN A 60 -4.56 4.67 -11.89
CA GLN A 60 -5.53 5.59 -11.27
C GLN A 60 -6.94 5.47 -11.88
N LEU A 61 -7.05 4.93 -13.08
CA LEU A 61 -8.31 4.64 -13.77
C LEU A 61 -8.79 3.20 -13.55
N ASP A 62 -8.17 2.44 -12.66
CA ASP A 62 -8.39 1.01 -12.44
C ASP A 62 -8.18 0.13 -13.69
N GLU A 63 -7.44 0.63 -14.67
CA GLU A 63 -7.13 -0.06 -15.92
C GLU A 63 -5.87 -0.94 -15.79
N TRP A 64 -5.94 -1.91 -14.87
CA TRP A 64 -4.80 -2.70 -14.40
C TRP A 64 -4.07 -3.45 -15.52
N GLN A 65 -4.80 -3.98 -16.50
CA GLN A 65 -4.19 -4.70 -17.63
C GLN A 65 -3.37 -3.75 -18.50
N TYR A 66 -3.92 -2.57 -18.84
CA TYR A 66 -3.17 -1.58 -19.64
C TYR A 66 -1.95 -1.03 -18.89
N ALA A 67 -2.07 -0.81 -17.59
CA ALA A 67 -0.93 -0.43 -16.75
C ALA A 67 0.17 -1.49 -16.78
N LYS A 68 -0.21 -2.76 -16.57
CA LYS A 68 0.71 -3.90 -16.62
C LYS A 68 1.44 -3.99 -17.96
N ASP A 69 0.74 -3.81 -19.10
CA ASP A 69 1.33 -3.92 -20.43
C ASP A 69 2.41 -2.85 -20.65
N GLU A 70 2.23 -1.63 -20.11
CA GLU A 70 3.26 -0.60 -20.17
C GLU A 70 4.47 -0.97 -19.28
N TYR A 71 4.25 -1.56 -18.10
CA TYR A 71 5.35 -2.04 -17.25
C TYR A 71 6.07 -3.24 -17.86
N ASP A 72 5.37 -4.12 -18.57
CA ASP A 72 6.00 -5.21 -19.35
C ASP A 72 6.97 -4.66 -20.37
N TYR A 73 6.57 -3.63 -21.12
CA TYR A 73 7.45 -2.98 -22.07
C TYR A 73 8.69 -2.36 -21.40
N VAL A 74 8.48 -1.65 -20.29
CA VAL A 74 9.58 -1.05 -19.52
C VAL A 74 10.56 -2.13 -19.07
N LEU A 75 10.07 -3.23 -18.52
CA LEU A 75 10.91 -4.32 -18.01
C LEU A 75 11.59 -5.14 -19.13
N ALA A 76 11.02 -5.18 -20.31
CA ALA A 76 11.69 -5.76 -21.48
C ALA A 76 12.93 -4.93 -21.91
N LYS A 77 12.92 -3.61 -21.69
CA LYS A 77 14.05 -2.71 -21.99
C LYS A 77 14.99 -2.51 -20.79
N GLN A 78 14.42 -2.50 -19.58
CA GLN A 78 15.11 -2.24 -18.34
C GLN A 78 14.69 -3.28 -17.29
N PRO A 79 15.24 -4.52 -17.30
CA PRO A 79 14.80 -5.60 -16.42
C PRO A 79 14.96 -5.30 -14.92
N ALA A 80 15.86 -4.38 -14.55
CA ALA A 80 16.11 -3.95 -13.18
C ALA A 80 15.39 -2.64 -12.82
N ASN A 81 14.38 -2.21 -13.58
CA ASN A 81 13.64 -0.99 -13.25
C ASN A 81 12.76 -1.23 -12.02
N ILE A 82 13.17 -0.66 -10.89
CA ILE A 82 12.55 -0.87 -9.57
C ILE A 82 11.07 -0.46 -9.56
N ALA A 83 10.76 0.71 -10.14
CA ALA A 83 9.39 1.20 -10.19
C ALA A 83 8.48 0.26 -11.01
N ALA A 84 8.97 -0.19 -12.17
CA ALA A 84 8.22 -1.09 -13.03
C ALA A 84 7.99 -2.46 -12.36
N LEU A 85 9.00 -3.03 -11.69
CA LEU A 85 8.83 -4.28 -10.94
C LEU A 85 7.77 -4.13 -9.84
N TYR A 86 7.88 -3.08 -9.01
CA TYR A 86 6.94 -2.87 -7.92
C TYR A 86 5.50 -2.67 -8.41
N TYR A 87 5.29 -1.77 -9.35
CA TYR A 87 3.94 -1.46 -9.82
C TYR A 87 3.36 -2.54 -10.73
N ARG A 88 4.19 -3.32 -11.46
CA ARG A 88 3.69 -4.49 -12.18
C ARG A 88 3.24 -5.59 -11.21
N ALA A 89 3.98 -5.82 -10.12
CA ALA A 89 3.54 -6.70 -9.04
C ALA A 89 2.17 -6.28 -8.52
N TYR A 90 1.99 -5.00 -8.20
CA TYR A 90 0.70 -4.47 -7.74
C TYR A 90 -0.41 -4.65 -8.80
N CYS A 91 -0.15 -4.38 -10.08
CA CYS A 91 -1.13 -4.64 -11.14
C CYS A 91 -1.49 -6.13 -11.23
N ASN A 92 -0.50 -7.02 -11.12
CA ASN A 92 -0.71 -8.46 -11.12
C ASN A 92 -1.56 -8.90 -9.92
N GLU A 93 -1.37 -8.31 -8.73
CA GLU A 93 -2.25 -8.55 -7.57
C GLU A 93 -3.70 -8.16 -7.85
N ARG A 94 -3.93 -6.97 -8.45
CA ARG A 94 -5.27 -6.48 -8.80
C ARG A 94 -5.95 -7.34 -9.85
N LEU A 95 -5.15 -8.00 -10.71
CA LEU A 95 -5.59 -8.97 -11.73
C LEU A 95 -5.67 -10.41 -11.20
N HIS A 96 -5.48 -10.64 -9.89
CA HIS A 96 -5.45 -11.96 -9.26
C HIS A 96 -4.38 -12.91 -9.84
N ARG A 97 -3.30 -12.35 -10.38
CA ARG A 97 -2.15 -13.08 -10.94
C ARG A 97 -1.03 -13.19 -9.90
N TYR A 98 -1.31 -13.81 -8.78
CA TYR A 98 -0.47 -13.78 -7.58
C TYR A 98 0.94 -14.34 -7.81
N ASN A 99 1.10 -15.40 -8.60
CA ASN A 99 2.42 -15.96 -8.92
C ASN A 99 3.32 -14.95 -9.66
N PHE A 100 2.75 -14.16 -10.58
CA PHE A 100 3.51 -13.12 -11.29
C PHE A 100 3.84 -11.94 -10.38
N ALA A 101 2.92 -11.55 -9.50
CA ALA A 101 3.18 -10.52 -8.51
C ALA A 101 4.32 -10.92 -7.57
N ARG A 102 4.30 -12.16 -7.06
CA ARG A 102 5.34 -12.73 -6.20
C ARG A 102 6.71 -12.68 -6.87
N LEU A 103 6.78 -13.10 -8.14
CA LEU A 103 8.03 -13.09 -8.90
C LEU A 103 8.59 -11.65 -9.04
N ASP A 104 7.75 -10.66 -9.30
CA ASP A 104 8.19 -9.28 -9.44
C ASP A 104 8.71 -8.71 -8.10
N TYR A 105 8.03 -8.96 -6.98
CA TYR A 105 8.53 -8.56 -5.66
C TYR A 105 9.85 -9.27 -5.31
N GLN A 106 9.98 -10.56 -5.62
CA GLN A 106 11.22 -11.31 -5.40
C GLN A 106 12.37 -10.76 -6.26
N ASN A 107 12.13 -10.47 -7.53
CA ASN A 107 13.13 -9.85 -8.42
C ASN A 107 13.57 -8.48 -7.88
N LEU A 108 12.63 -7.68 -7.38
CA LEU A 108 12.95 -6.40 -6.75
C LEU A 108 13.82 -6.61 -5.51
N LEU A 109 13.53 -7.62 -4.69
CA LEU A 109 14.31 -7.94 -3.48
C LEU A 109 15.70 -8.53 -3.79
N ILE A 110 15.89 -9.14 -4.96
CA ILE A 110 17.24 -9.52 -5.44
C ILE A 110 18.07 -8.27 -5.69
N ILE A 111 17.47 -7.22 -6.28
CA ILE A 111 18.15 -5.97 -6.61
C ILE A 111 18.36 -5.12 -5.35
N ILE A 112 17.34 -5.00 -4.51
CA ILE A 112 17.35 -4.22 -3.26
C ILE A 112 16.81 -5.09 -2.11
N PRO A 113 17.65 -5.91 -1.47
CA PRO A 113 17.22 -6.84 -0.41
C PRO A 113 16.51 -6.17 0.78
N GLY A 114 16.82 -4.88 1.05
CA GLY A 114 16.22 -4.08 2.11
C GLY A 114 15.04 -3.21 1.66
N ASN A 115 14.41 -3.46 0.51
CA ASN A 115 13.27 -2.65 0.09
C ASN A 115 12.06 -2.95 0.97
N PHE A 116 11.61 -1.94 1.72
CA PHE A 116 10.50 -2.05 2.66
C PHE A 116 9.19 -2.39 1.95
N GLU A 117 8.88 -1.65 0.88
CA GLU A 117 7.63 -1.76 0.13
C GLU A 117 7.49 -3.14 -0.51
N ALA A 118 8.57 -3.68 -1.07
CA ALA A 118 8.55 -5.00 -1.69
C ALA A 118 8.41 -6.12 -0.64
N ARG A 119 9.08 -6.00 0.53
CA ARG A 119 8.91 -6.96 1.63
C ARG A 119 7.50 -6.94 2.19
N LEU A 120 6.93 -5.74 2.37
CA LEU A 120 5.56 -5.56 2.82
C LEU A 120 4.58 -6.13 1.78
N GLY A 121 4.75 -5.74 0.51
CA GLY A 121 3.91 -6.22 -0.59
C GLY A 121 3.92 -7.74 -0.70
N LEU A 122 5.09 -8.37 -0.59
CA LEU A 122 5.20 -9.83 -0.63
C LEU A 122 4.48 -10.50 0.55
N ALA A 123 4.64 -10.00 1.77
CA ALA A 123 3.96 -10.57 2.94
C ALA A 123 2.43 -10.42 2.85
N LEU A 124 1.93 -9.28 2.39
CA LEU A 124 0.49 -9.07 2.17
C LEU A 124 -0.05 -9.87 0.99
N LEU A 125 0.75 -10.09 -0.05
CA LEU A 125 0.42 -10.98 -1.16
C LEU A 125 0.30 -12.43 -0.69
N ASP A 126 1.25 -12.90 0.12
CA ASP A 126 1.25 -14.26 0.66
C ASP A 126 0.02 -14.48 1.55
N GLN A 127 -0.38 -13.50 2.38
CA GLN A 127 -1.65 -13.53 3.12
C GLN A 127 -2.85 -13.68 2.17
N LYS A 128 -2.93 -12.83 1.14
CA LYS A 128 -4.03 -12.80 0.16
C LYS A 128 -4.13 -14.10 -0.63
N ASP A 129 -3.01 -14.75 -0.89
CA ASP A 129 -2.88 -16.03 -1.61
C ASP A 129 -2.96 -17.24 -0.65
N SER A 130 -3.35 -17.00 0.61
CA SER A 130 -3.51 -18.03 1.66
C SER A 130 -2.21 -18.77 2.05
N HIS A 131 -1.05 -18.19 1.75
CA HIS A 131 0.26 -18.66 2.20
C HIS A 131 0.58 -18.04 3.58
N TYR A 132 -0.20 -18.42 4.59
CA TYR A 132 -0.20 -17.74 5.89
C TYR A 132 1.11 -17.87 6.66
N THR A 133 1.81 -18.99 6.54
CA THR A 133 3.12 -19.19 7.18
C THR A 133 4.15 -18.22 6.61
N GLU A 134 4.23 -18.13 5.28
CA GLU A 134 5.13 -17.22 4.56
C GLU A 134 4.78 -15.75 4.86
N ALA A 135 3.50 -15.42 4.93
CA ALA A 135 3.02 -14.10 5.30
C ALA A 135 3.50 -13.70 6.70
N LEU A 136 3.29 -14.56 7.70
CA LEU A 136 3.73 -14.31 9.09
C LEU A 136 5.26 -14.24 9.18
N ASP A 137 5.99 -15.13 8.52
CA ASP A 137 7.46 -15.09 8.49
C ASP A 137 7.98 -13.81 7.82
N GLY A 138 7.38 -13.43 6.70
CA GLY A 138 7.74 -12.22 5.96
C GLY A 138 7.53 -10.96 6.79
N ILE A 139 6.34 -10.82 7.40
CA ILE A 139 6.00 -9.64 8.19
C ILE A 139 6.76 -9.58 9.52
N ASN A 140 7.07 -10.72 10.16
CA ASN A 140 7.92 -10.76 11.36
C ASN A 140 9.34 -10.25 11.07
N ARG A 141 9.92 -10.68 9.94
CA ARG A 141 11.21 -10.15 9.47
C ARG A 141 11.14 -8.65 9.18
N LEU A 142 10.00 -8.16 8.64
CA LEU A 142 9.82 -6.74 8.37
C LEU A 142 9.77 -5.92 9.65
N VAL A 143 8.97 -6.32 10.65
CA VAL A 143 8.88 -5.66 11.96
C VAL A 143 10.23 -5.66 12.67
N THR A 144 10.99 -6.76 12.61
CA THR A 144 12.33 -6.85 13.19
C THR A 144 13.31 -5.89 12.50
N ALA A 145 13.25 -5.78 11.17
CA ALA A 145 14.13 -4.90 10.41
C ALA A 145 13.77 -3.40 10.53
N TYR A 146 12.49 -3.11 10.77
CA TYR A 146 11.94 -1.75 10.83
C TYR A 146 11.08 -1.55 12.10
N PRO A 147 11.67 -1.68 13.31
CA PRO A 147 10.93 -1.65 14.57
C PRO A 147 10.22 -0.31 14.82
N ASP A 148 10.68 0.78 14.20
CA ASP A 148 10.09 2.11 14.33
C ASP A 148 8.99 2.40 13.28
N SER A 149 8.69 1.45 12.41
CA SER A 149 7.64 1.62 11.39
C SER A 149 6.27 1.26 11.97
N ALA A 150 5.42 2.26 12.18
CA ALA A 150 4.01 2.04 12.56
C ALA A 150 3.29 1.14 11.54
N LEU A 151 3.61 1.30 10.25
CA LEU A 151 2.99 0.52 9.17
C LEU A 151 3.37 -0.96 9.25
N ALA A 152 4.62 -1.29 9.60
CA ALA A 152 5.05 -2.69 9.73
C ALA A 152 4.27 -3.40 10.85
N TRP A 153 4.13 -2.77 12.01
CA TRP A 153 3.34 -3.28 13.14
C TRP A 153 1.86 -3.43 12.78
N ALA A 154 1.26 -2.40 12.15
CA ALA A 154 -0.14 -2.44 11.75
C ALA A 154 -0.41 -3.52 10.68
N ALA A 155 0.52 -3.73 9.75
CA ALA A 155 0.41 -4.78 8.74
C ALA A 155 0.47 -6.18 9.37
N ARG A 156 1.34 -6.40 10.37
CA ARG A 156 1.37 -7.66 11.10
C ARG A 156 0.08 -7.89 11.86
N ALA A 157 -0.42 -6.85 12.55
CA ALA A 157 -1.72 -6.92 13.21
C ALA A 157 -2.86 -7.32 12.27
N GLY A 158 -2.88 -6.81 11.04
CA GLY A 158 -3.87 -7.20 10.03
C GLY A 158 -3.77 -8.68 9.62
N ILE A 159 -2.55 -9.20 9.45
CA ILE A 159 -2.33 -10.62 9.17
C ILE A 159 -2.76 -11.50 10.35
N GLU A 160 -2.41 -11.10 11.58
CA GLU A 160 -2.78 -11.80 12.82
C GLU A 160 -4.30 -11.80 13.03
N GLU A 161 -4.96 -10.67 12.72
CA GLU A 161 -6.42 -10.56 12.82
C GLU A 161 -7.14 -11.55 11.91
N GLU A 162 -6.70 -11.69 10.64
CA GLU A 162 -7.27 -12.67 9.72
C GLU A 162 -7.05 -14.11 10.19
N GLN A 163 -5.91 -14.37 10.86
CA GLN A 163 -5.62 -15.66 11.48
C GLN A 163 -6.34 -15.85 12.83
N LYS A 164 -7.22 -14.91 13.25
CA LYS A 164 -7.94 -14.91 14.52
C LYS A 164 -7.04 -14.88 15.77
N MET A 165 -5.82 -14.41 15.61
CA MET A 165 -4.86 -14.19 16.71
C MET A 165 -5.12 -12.81 17.32
N LEU A 166 -6.33 -12.61 17.87
CA LEU A 166 -6.86 -11.29 18.22
C LEU A 166 -6.04 -10.56 19.30
N GLU A 167 -5.49 -11.28 20.29
CA GLU A 167 -4.68 -10.69 21.34
C GLU A 167 -3.34 -10.16 20.80
N LEU A 168 -2.73 -10.87 19.86
CA LEU A 168 -1.51 -10.43 19.19
C LEU A 168 -1.80 -9.20 18.32
N ALA A 169 -2.85 -9.25 17.52
CA ALA A 169 -3.28 -8.13 16.70
C ALA A 169 -3.59 -6.87 17.52
N GLU A 170 -4.25 -7.00 18.70
CA GLU A 170 -4.48 -5.88 19.63
C GLU A 170 -3.15 -5.26 20.09
N TYR A 171 -2.20 -6.13 20.49
CA TYR A 171 -0.87 -5.69 20.92
C TYR A 171 -0.15 -4.94 19.79
N ASP A 172 -0.14 -5.47 18.60
CA ASP A 172 0.56 -4.90 17.45
C ASP A 172 -0.05 -3.58 16.97
N TYR A 173 -1.38 -3.45 16.95
CA TYR A 173 -1.99 -2.13 16.75
C TYR A 173 -1.64 -1.16 17.89
N GLY A 174 -1.45 -1.66 19.11
CA GLY A 174 -0.91 -0.87 20.22
C GLY A 174 0.50 -0.36 19.95
N GLU A 175 1.38 -1.22 19.42
CA GLU A 175 2.74 -0.84 19.02
C GLU A 175 2.76 0.15 17.85
N ALA A 176 1.87 -0.04 16.85
CA ALA A 176 1.68 0.91 15.75
C ALA A 176 1.26 2.29 16.26
N LEU A 177 0.32 2.34 17.21
CA LEU A 177 -0.18 3.58 17.82
C LEU A 177 0.84 4.27 18.74
N LYS A 178 1.81 3.58 19.31
CA LYS A 178 2.94 4.23 20.00
C LYS A 178 3.78 5.08 19.05
N ARG A 179 3.89 4.69 17.79
CA ARG A 179 4.66 5.32 16.73
C ARG A 179 3.87 6.36 15.94
N ASP A 180 2.58 6.10 15.71
CA ASP A 180 1.64 7.01 15.05
C ASP A 180 0.35 7.11 15.88
N LYS A 181 0.42 7.99 16.90
CA LYS A 181 -0.60 8.12 17.96
C LYS A 181 -1.98 8.56 17.46
N ASN A 182 -2.01 9.30 16.35
CA ASN A 182 -3.22 9.93 15.85
C ASN A 182 -3.79 9.21 14.61
N ASN A 183 -3.35 8.00 14.34
CA ASN A 183 -3.85 7.22 13.22
C ASN A 183 -5.24 6.66 13.54
N THR A 184 -6.25 7.26 12.91
CA THR A 184 -7.65 6.87 13.13
C THR A 184 -7.94 5.45 12.64
N HIS A 185 -7.25 4.97 11.61
CA HIS A 185 -7.41 3.60 11.11
C HIS A 185 -6.90 2.58 12.12
N TYR A 186 -5.72 2.81 12.71
CA TYR A 186 -5.18 1.90 13.72
C TYR A 186 -6.04 1.88 14.99
N LEU A 187 -6.55 3.05 15.42
CA LEU A 187 -7.50 3.13 16.54
C LEU A 187 -8.79 2.37 16.25
N LEU A 188 -9.34 2.50 15.05
CA LEU A 188 -10.58 1.84 14.66
C LEU A 188 -10.42 0.32 14.60
N ASN A 189 -9.34 -0.16 13.97
CA ASN A 189 -9.04 -1.59 13.89
C ASN A 189 -8.82 -2.18 15.29
N ARG A 190 -8.05 -1.49 16.16
CA ARG A 190 -7.87 -1.94 17.54
C ARG A 190 -9.17 -1.94 18.32
N ALA A 191 -10.04 -0.95 18.13
CA ALA A 191 -11.36 -0.92 18.75
C ALA A 191 -12.22 -2.11 18.30
N ASP A 192 -12.23 -2.47 17.03
CA ASP A 192 -12.97 -3.63 16.53
C ASP A 192 -12.46 -4.93 17.15
N ILE A 193 -11.14 -5.12 17.19
CA ILE A 193 -10.53 -6.28 17.85
C ILE A 193 -10.92 -6.32 19.34
N ARG A 194 -10.88 -5.20 20.06
CA ARG A 194 -11.27 -5.10 21.46
C ARG A 194 -12.74 -5.43 21.69
N ILE A 195 -13.62 -5.05 20.77
CA ILE A 195 -15.04 -5.45 20.81
C ILE A 195 -15.15 -6.97 20.71
N ARG A 196 -14.46 -7.59 19.77
CA ARG A 196 -14.44 -9.06 19.58
C ARG A 196 -13.85 -9.79 20.80
N LEU A 197 -12.89 -9.17 21.48
CA LEU A 197 -12.31 -9.63 22.75
C LEU A 197 -13.16 -9.28 23.97
N LYS A 198 -14.32 -8.63 23.80
CA LYS A 198 -15.22 -8.14 24.87
C LYS A 198 -14.57 -7.12 25.81
N LYS A 199 -13.50 -6.45 25.37
CA LYS A 199 -12.82 -5.34 26.07
C LYS A 199 -13.53 -4.01 25.76
N TYR A 200 -14.79 -3.90 26.16
CA TYR A 200 -15.68 -2.82 25.72
C TYR A 200 -15.25 -1.43 26.22
N ALA A 201 -14.68 -1.34 27.42
CA ALA A 201 -14.22 -0.07 27.98
C ALA A 201 -13.04 0.47 27.19
N GLU A 202 -12.07 -0.38 26.85
CA GLU A 202 -10.89 -0.04 26.05
C GLU A 202 -11.26 0.30 24.60
N ALA A 203 -12.19 -0.44 24.00
CA ALA A 203 -12.72 -0.14 22.68
C ALA A 203 -13.40 1.23 22.65
N ARG A 204 -14.21 1.55 23.67
CA ARG A 204 -14.86 2.87 23.82
C ARG A 204 -13.83 3.99 23.91
N ASN A 205 -12.69 3.76 24.59
CA ASN A 205 -11.62 4.75 24.69
C ASN A 205 -10.98 5.06 23.34
N ASP A 206 -10.74 4.03 22.51
CA ASP A 206 -10.21 4.21 21.15
C ASP A 206 -11.20 5.00 20.28
N LEU A 207 -12.48 4.62 20.28
CA LEU A 207 -13.53 5.32 19.53
C LEU A 207 -13.68 6.79 19.98
N ASN A 208 -13.64 7.05 21.29
CA ASN A 208 -13.67 8.41 21.81
C ASN A 208 -12.44 9.22 21.40
N SER A 209 -11.28 8.58 21.22
CA SER A 209 -10.08 9.25 20.70
C SER A 209 -10.27 9.69 19.25
N ILE A 210 -10.88 8.85 18.41
CA ILE A 210 -11.22 9.19 17.02
C ILE A 210 -12.20 10.38 16.97
N VAL A 211 -13.20 10.39 17.87
CA VAL A 211 -14.15 11.53 17.97
C VAL A 211 -13.44 12.82 18.38
N ARG A 212 -12.51 12.76 19.35
CA ARG A 212 -11.72 13.95 19.76
C ARG A 212 -10.84 14.50 18.65
N MET A 213 -10.45 13.67 17.69
CA MET A 213 -9.71 14.08 16.51
C MET A 213 -10.60 14.64 15.37
N GLY A 214 -11.90 14.83 15.62
CA GLY A 214 -12.82 15.51 14.72
C GLY A 214 -13.75 14.60 13.91
N THR A 215 -13.64 13.28 14.03
CA THR A 215 -14.59 12.37 13.36
C THR A 215 -15.97 12.45 14.06
N PRO A 216 -17.06 12.74 13.34
CA PRO A 216 -18.39 12.78 13.95
C PRO A 216 -18.75 11.42 14.58
N LYS A 217 -19.28 11.45 15.81
CA LYS A 217 -19.69 10.22 16.52
C LYS A 217 -20.70 9.40 15.71
N ALA A 218 -21.56 10.06 14.94
CA ALA A 218 -22.52 9.39 14.06
C ALA A 218 -21.85 8.49 13.02
N ALA A 219 -20.66 8.84 12.52
CA ALA A 219 -19.89 8.02 11.59
C ALA A 219 -19.37 6.72 12.25
N LEU A 220 -19.27 6.68 13.56
CA LEU A 220 -18.81 5.51 14.34
C LEU A 220 -19.96 4.75 15.00
N LYS A 221 -21.21 5.05 14.61
CA LYS A 221 -22.41 4.49 15.27
C LYS A 221 -22.38 2.97 15.32
N GLU A 222 -21.99 2.30 14.24
CA GLU A 222 -21.93 0.84 14.15
C GLU A 222 -21.05 0.23 15.26
N TRP A 223 -19.88 0.79 15.52
CA TRP A 223 -18.97 0.32 16.56
C TRP A 223 -19.49 0.62 17.96
N TYR A 224 -20.07 1.82 18.17
CA TYR A 224 -20.68 2.15 19.47
C TYR A 224 -21.88 1.25 19.81
N ASP A 225 -22.66 0.83 18.82
CA ASP A 225 -23.79 -0.07 19.01
C ASP A 225 -23.35 -1.48 19.43
N LYS A 226 -22.15 -1.93 18.99
CA LYS A 226 -21.54 -3.20 19.43
C LYS A 226 -20.99 -3.18 20.86
N LEU A 227 -20.93 -2.02 21.53
CA LEU A 227 -20.45 -1.86 22.92
C LEU A 227 -21.56 -2.01 23.98
N LYS A 228 -22.72 -2.49 23.60
CA LYS A 228 -23.87 -2.65 24.50
C LYS A 228 -23.91 -4.05 25.10
#